data_7fc756bcad9b9c97e14c0a5e375d1530
#
_entry.id   7fc756bcad9b9c97e14c0a5e375d1530
#
_cell.length_a   1.000
_cell.length_b   1.000
_cell.length_c   1.000
_cell.angle_alpha   90.00
_cell.angle_beta   90.00
_cell.angle_gamma   90.00
#
_symmetry.space_group_name_H-M   'P 1'
#
loop_
_entity.id
_entity.type
_entity.pdbx_description
1 polymer ?
#
loop_
_entity_poly.entity_id
_entity_poly.type
_entity_poly.pdbx_seq_one_letter_code
_entity_poly.pdbx_strand_id
1 'polypeptide(L)'
;MKHPTLKGWQRKLLMYLMDMCLILAAYFLAMLQRLDFNIEALRFMYLDLWVQNLPWMLALFTISFWLGGLYDVIWKYAGVRDMVRLTVLTAVPTVLIAVIDYVTHHGYAVLHRSALLVGGILIICFVGGARFASRLALLLRQANENTQ
;
A
#
# COMPACT_ATOMS: atom_id res chain seq x y z
N MET A 1 25.32 -17.43 15.41
CA MET A 1 24.35 -16.52 16.07
C MET A 1 22.95 -16.89 15.60
N LYS A 2 22.12 -17.41 16.50
CA LYS A 2 20.70 -17.69 16.18
C LYS A 2 20.01 -16.34 16.00
N HIS A 3 19.63 -16.00 14.77
CA HIS A 3 18.75 -14.87 14.52
C HIS A 3 17.43 -15.12 15.27
N PRO A 4 16.91 -14.17 16.05
CA PRO A 4 15.64 -14.33 16.72
C PRO A 4 14.55 -14.53 15.64
N THR A 5 14.01 -15.74 15.59
CA THR A 5 12.86 -16.04 14.76
C THR A 5 11.68 -15.28 15.33
N LEU A 6 11.29 -14.20 14.67
CA LEU A 6 10.10 -13.43 15.01
C LEU A 6 8.90 -14.39 15.10
N LYS A 7 8.15 -14.31 16.22
CA LYS A 7 6.89 -15.06 16.36
C LYS A 7 5.97 -14.71 15.20
N GLY A 8 5.20 -15.65 14.69
CA GLY A 8 4.40 -15.48 13.48
C GLY A 8 3.54 -14.21 13.45
N TRP A 9 2.97 -13.80 14.61
CA TRP A 9 2.16 -12.58 14.68
C TRP A 9 3.02 -11.29 14.61
N GLN A 10 4.23 -11.29 15.13
CA GLN A 10 5.16 -10.16 15.04
C GLN A 10 5.58 -9.91 13.60
N ARG A 11 5.78 -10.96 12.84
CA ARG A 11 6.06 -10.90 11.40
C ARG A 11 4.87 -10.29 10.63
N LYS A 12 3.64 -10.74 10.93
CA LYS A 12 2.41 -10.19 10.32
C LYS A 12 2.25 -8.70 10.65
N LEU A 13 2.48 -8.32 11.90
CA LEU A 13 2.42 -6.93 12.34
C LEU A 13 3.45 -6.04 11.64
N LEU A 14 4.70 -6.53 11.51
CA LEU A 14 5.75 -5.80 10.81
C LEU A 14 5.40 -5.58 9.33
N MET A 15 4.88 -6.62 8.66
CA MET A 15 4.42 -6.51 7.27
C MET A 15 3.27 -5.53 7.14
N TYR A 16 2.31 -5.56 8.05
CA TYR A 16 1.20 -4.62 8.10
C TYR A 16 1.67 -3.17 8.25
N LEU A 17 2.57 -2.90 9.21
CA LEU A 17 3.12 -1.55 9.41
C LEU A 17 3.88 -1.06 8.18
N MET A 18 4.67 -1.94 7.57
CA MET A 18 5.37 -1.62 6.32
C MET A 18 4.39 -1.27 5.19
N ASP A 19 3.34 -2.07 5.00
CA ASP A 19 2.33 -1.82 3.98
C ASP A 19 1.59 -0.49 4.23
N MET A 20 1.26 -0.17 5.49
CA MET A 20 0.64 1.11 5.85
C MET A 20 1.55 2.30 5.52
N CYS A 21 2.83 2.22 5.85
CA CYS A 21 3.80 3.25 5.48
C CYS A 21 3.92 3.42 3.96
N LEU A 22 3.92 2.32 3.21
CA LEU A 22 3.98 2.36 1.75
C LEU A 22 2.71 2.95 1.13
N ILE A 23 1.53 2.65 1.67
CA ILE A 23 0.25 3.23 1.25
C ILE A 23 0.25 4.75 1.50
N LEU A 24 0.67 5.18 2.69
CA LEU A 24 0.80 6.60 3.01
C LEU A 24 1.76 7.33 2.06
N ALA A 25 2.92 6.75 1.81
CA ALA A 25 3.91 7.30 0.89
C ALA A 25 3.37 7.38 -0.55
N ALA A 26 2.65 6.35 -1.00
CA ALA A 26 2.06 6.30 -2.34
C ALA A 26 1.01 7.41 -2.53
N TYR A 27 0.09 7.58 -1.59
CA TYR A 27 -0.91 8.64 -1.68
C TYR A 27 -0.31 10.03 -1.51
N PHE A 28 0.65 10.20 -0.63
CA PHE A 28 1.38 11.46 -0.48
C PHE A 28 2.08 11.86 -1.78
N LEU A 29 2.76 10.90 -2.42
CA LEU A 29 3.44 11.13 -3.69
C LEU A 29 2.45 11.40 -4.84
N ALA A 30 1.32 10.70 -4.88
CA ALA A 30 0.25 10.93 -5.86
C ALA A 30 -0.33 12.35 -5.72
N MET A 31 -0.48 12.84 -4.49
CA MET A 31 -0.95 14.18 -4.22
C MET A 31 0.07 15.24 -4.62
N LEU A 32 1.35 15.03 -4.30
CA LEU A 32 2.44 15.91 -4.74
C LEU A 32 2.50 16.01 -6.27
N GLN A 33 2.40 14.87 -6.95
CA GLN A 33 2.40 14.84 -8.42
C GLN A 33 1.21 15.63 -8.98
N ARG A 34 0.04 15.55 -8.36
CA ARG A 34 -1.15 16.28 -8.78
C ARG A 34 -1.00 17.80 -8.65
N LEU A 35 -0.22 18.26 -7.68
CA LEU A 35 0.06 19.66 -7.40
C LEU A 35 1.35 20.15 -8.06
N ASP A 36 1.86 19.46 -9.06
CA ASP A 36 3.13 19.78 -9.74
C ASP A 36 4.29 20.01 -8.75
N PHE A 37 4.32 19.18 -7.67
CA PHE A 37 5.29 19.25 -6.57
C PHE A 37 5.28 20.60 -5.81
N ASN A 38 4.17 21.32 -5.86
CA ASN A 38 4.00 22.56 -5.10
C ASN A 38 3.63 22.25 -3.63
N ILE A 39 4.64 22.28 -2.77
CA ILE A 39 4.50 21.96 -1.34
C ILE A 39 3.64 23.00 -0.60
N GLU A 40 3.67 24.26 -1.02
CA GLU A 40 2.85 25.32 -0.41
C GLU A 40 1.36 25.09 -0.68
N ALA A 41 1.00 24.76 -1.92
CA ALA A 41 -0.38 24.41 -2.27
C ALA A 41 -0.87 23.18 -1.50
N LEU A 42 -0.01 22.17 -1.34
CA LEU A 42 -0.32 21.00 -0.53
C LEU A 42 -0.63 21.38 0.91
N ARG A 43 0.23 22.19 1.52
CA ARG A 43 0.13 22.58 2.93
C ARG A 43 -1.10 23.42 3.23
N PHE A 44 -1.42 24.39 2.38
CA PHE A 44 -2.50 25.34 2.64
C PHE A 44 -3.88 24.87 2.21
N MET A 45 -3.99 24.05 1.17
CA MET A 45 -5.29 23.70 0.58
C MET A 45 -5.74 22.25 0.84
N TYR A 46 -4.81 21.31 0.96
CA TYR A 46 -5.16 19.89 0.91
C TYR A 46 -4.75 19.09 2.13
N LEU A 47 -3.81 19.59 2.94
CA LEU A 47 -3.28 18.81 4.06
C LEU A 47 -4.38 18.45 5.08
N ASP A 48 -5.22 19.40 5.43
CA ASP A 48 -6.30 19.18 6.40
C ASP A 48 -7.34 18.18 5.90
N LEU A 49 -7.75 18.31 4.65
CA LEU A 49 -8.69 17.40 4.00
C LEU A 49 -8.10 15.98 3.90
N TRP A 50 -6.83 15.89 3.58
CA TRP A 50 -6.15 14.61 3.46
C TRP A 50 -6.00 13.93 4.82
N VAL A 51 -5.56 14.65 5.84
CA VAL A 51 -5.43 14.14 7.22
C VAL A 51 -6.77 13.69 7.79
N GLN A 52 -7.86 14.41 7.52
CA GLN A 52 -9.21 14.00 7.96
C GLN A 52 -9.69 12.71 7.29
N ASN A 53 -9.36 12.52 6.01
CA ASN A 53 -9.79 11.33 5.27
C ASN A 53 -8.85 10.12 5.46
N LEU A 54 -7.63 10.33 5.92
CA LEU A 54 -6.60 9.31 6.03
C LEU A 54 -6.98 8.12 6.91
N PRO A 55 -7.60 8.27 8.11
CA PRO A 55 -7.93 7.15 8.99
C PRO A 55 -8.88 6.14 8.35
N TRP A 56 -9.96 6.61 7.71
CA TRP A 56 -10.93 5.71 7.10
C TRP A 56 -10.42 5.10 5.79
N MET A 57 -9.60 5.82 5.03
CA MET A 57 -8.89 5.29 3.86
C MET A 57 -7.97 4.14 4.25
N LEU A 58 -7.13 4.33 5.27
CA LEU A 58 -6.26 3.27 5.79
C LEU A 58 -7.05 2.09 6.33
N ALA A 59 -8.19 2.33 7.00
CA ALA A 59 -9.07 1.27 7.48
C ALA A 59 -9.61 0.41 6.33
N LEU A 60 -10.04 1.01 5.22
CA LEU A 60 -10.51 0.28 4.05
C LEU A 60 -9.41 -0.60 3.43
N PHE A 61 -8.18 -0.07 3.28
CA PHE A 61 -7.05 -0.87 2.81
C PHE A 61 -6.71 -2.00 3.78
N THR A 62 -6.69 -1.71 5.09
CA THR A 62 -6.44 -2.72 6.14
C THR A 62 -7.44 -3.85 6.05
N ILE A 63 -8.73 -3.53 5.99
CA ILE A 63 -9.82 -4.51 5.89
C ILE A 63 -9.68 -5.33 4.60
N SER A 64 -9.44 -4.68 3.47
CA SER A 64 -9.27 -5.35 2.18
C SER A 64 -8.10 -6.33 2.20
N PHE A 65 -6.93 -5.91 2.69
CA PHE A 65 -5.73 -6.73 2.75
C PHE A 65 -5.86 -7.88 3.74
N TRP A 66 -6.53 -7.64 4.87
CA TRP A 66 -6.78 -8.68 5.88
C TRP A 66 -7.78 -9.72 5.39
N LEU A 67 -8.95 -9.31 4.88
CA LEU A 67 -9.95 -10.22 4.31
C LEU A 67 -9.41 -10.98 3.10
N GLY A 68 -8.56 -10.34 2.30
CA GLY A 68 -7.88 -10.98 1.20
C GLY A 68 -6.80 -11.99 1.60
N GLY A 69 -6.49 -12.13 2.90
CA GLY A 69 -5.47 -13.05 3.40
C GLY A 69 -4.06 -12.72 2.87
N LEU A 70 -3.78 -11.44 2.64
CA LEU A 70 -2.51 -11.00 2.09
C LEU A 70 -1.34 -11.26 3.04
N TYR A 71 -1.61 -11.32 4.35
CA TYR A 71 -0.64 -11.57 5.41
C TYR A 71 -0.46 -13.05 5.78
N ASP A 72 -1.31 -13.93 5.23
CA ASP A 72 -1.24 -15.36 5.47
C ASP A 72 -0.41 -16.11 4.43
N VAL A 73 -0.09 -15.45 3.31
CA VAL A 73 0.70 -16.03 2.23
C VAL A 73 2.17 -16.11 2.61
N ILE A 74 2.77 -17.28 2.43
CA ILE A 74 4.22 -17.45 2.56
C ILE A 74 4.88 -16.89 1.31
N TRP A 75 5.42 -15.68 1.41
CA TRP A 75 5.98 -14.93 0.28
C TRP A 75 7.16 -15.60 -0.42
N LYS A 76 7.74 -16.62 0.17
CA LYS A 76 8.79 -17.44 -0.46
C LYS A 76 8.34 -18.05 -1.81
N TYR A 77 7.04 -18.27 -1.96
CA TYR A 77 6.45 -18.88 -3.16
C TYR A 77 5.53 -17.93 -3.94
N ALA A 78 5.58 -16.63 -3.61
CA ALA A 78 4.74 -15.63 -4.28
C ALA A 78 4.97 -15.64 -5.80
N GLY A 79 3.90 -15.82 -6.56
CA GLY A 79 3.89 -15.86 -8.00
C GLY A 79 3.00 -14.79 -8.62
N VAL A 80 2.72 -14.94 -9.92
CA VAL A 80 1.82 -14.05 -10.67
C VAL A 80 0.43 -13.97 -10.02
N ARG A 81 -0.06 -15.07 -9.46
CA ARG A 81 -1.35 -15.12 -8.75
C ARG A 81 -1.41 -14.16 -7.57
N ASP A 82 -0.32 -14.01 -6.83
CA ASP A 82 -0.27 -13.12 -5.68
C ASP A 82 -0.19 -11.66 -6.10
N MET A 83 0.44 -11.36 -7.24
CA MET A 83 0.40 -10.03 -7.84
C MET A 83 -0.99 -9.65 -8.32
N VAL A 84 -1.71 -10.56 -8.99
CA VAL A 84 -3.11 -10.36 -9.38
C VAL A 84 -3.98 -10.13 -8.14
N ARG A 85 -3.79 -10.93 -7.08
CA ARG A 85 -4.49 -10.77 -5.82
C ARG A 85 -4.24 -9.40 -5.18
N LEU A 86 -2.98 -8.98 -5.10
CA LEU A 86 -2.61 -7.65 -4.61
C LEU A 86 -3.28 -6.55 -5.43
N THR A 87 -3.28 -6.67 -6.75
CA THR A 87 -3.91 -5.69 -7.65
C THR A 87 -5.41 -5.57 -7.35
N VAL A 88 -6.13 -6.68 -7.23
CA VAL A 88 -7.55 -6.68 -6.91
C VAL A 88 -7.82 -6.10 -5.52
N LEU A 89 -7.04 -6.52 -4.51
CA LEU A 89 -7.17 -6.03 -3.13
C LEU A 89 -6.82 -4.55 -2.97
N THR A 90 -6.08 -3.98 -3.90
CA THR A 90 -5.80 -2.53 -3.96
C THR A 90 -6.88 -1.80 -4.75
N ALA A 91 -7.36 -2.38 -5.85
CA ALA A 91 -8.38 -1.77 -6.69
C ALA A 91 -9.72 -1.60 -5.96
N VAL A 92 -10.13 -2.59 -5.18
CA VAL A 92 -11.40 -2.56 -4.44
C VAL A 92 -11.50 -1.37 -3.48
N PRO A 93 -10.58 -1.18 -2.51
CA PRO A 93 -10.64 -0.01 -1.63
C PRO A 93 -10.47 1.31 -2.38
N THR A 94 -9.65 1.36 -3.42
CA THR A 94 -9.48 2.57 -4.25
C THR A 94 -10.80 3.01 -4.89
N VAL A 95 -11.54 2.08 -5.47
CA VAL A 95 -12.86 2.35 -6.06
C VAL A 95 -13.88 2.73 -4.98
N LEU A 96 -13.89 2.02 -3.84
CA LEU A 96 -14.78 2.34 -2.71
C LEU A 96 -14.53 3.75 -2.18
N ILE A 97 -13.27 4.15 -2.02
CA ILE A 97 -12.89 5.50 -1.60
C ILE A 97 -13.43 6.53 -2.58
N ALA A 98 -13.25 6.31 -3.88
CA ALA A 98 -13.74 7.21 -4.92
C ALA A 98 -15.27 7.33 -4.90
N VAL A 99 -15.99 6.23 -4.70
CA VAL A 99 -17.45 6.22 -4.62
C VAL A 99 -17.95 6.93 -3.35
N ILE A 100 -17.36 6.63 -2.20
CA ILE A 100 -17.72 7.26 -0.93
C ILE A 100 -17.48 8.77 -0.99
N ASP A 101 -16.34 9.20 -1.48
CA ASP A 101 -16.01 10.61 -1.64
C ASP A 101 -17.00 11.33 -2.56
N TYR A 102 -17.36 10.69 -3.68
CA TYR A 102 -18.34 11.24 -4.62
C TYR A 102 -19.74 11.37 -4.01
N VAL A 103 -20.18 10.37 -3.24
CA VAL A 103 -21.53 10.35 -2.63
C VAL A 103 -21.61 11.32 -1.45
N THR A 104 -20.59 11.36 -0.59
CA THR A 104 -20.59 12.22 0.61
C THR A 104 -20.51 13.70 0.26
N HIS A 105 -19.86 14.05 -0.82
CA HIS A 105 -19.67 15.44 -1.27
C HIS A 105 -20.62 15.83 -2.42
N HIS A 106 -21.78 15.17 -2.53
CA HIS A 106 -22.84 15.51 -3.50
C HIS A 106 -22.37 15.67 -4.96
N GLY A 107 -21.45 14.82 -5.38
CA GLY A 107 -20.93 14.81 -6.74
C GLY A 107 -19.67 15.65 -6.96
N TYR A 108 -19.20 16.40 -5.97
CA TYR A 108 -17.92 17.08 -6.01
C TYR A 108 -16.86 16.19 -5.36
N ALA A 109 -15.94 15.63 -6.15
CA ALA A 109 -14.85 14.83 -5.61
C ALA A 109 -13.84 15.75 -4.90
N VAL A 110 -13.80 15.67 -3.57
CA VAL A 110 -12.84 16.39 -2.72
C VAL A 110 -11.45 15.74 -2.86
N LEU A 111 -11.42 14.42 -2.82
CA LEU A 111 -10.24 13.66 -3.16
C LEU A 111 -10.14 13.55 -4.69
N HIS A 112 -9.18 14.23 -5.28
CA HIS A 112 -9.00 14.23 -6.72
C HIS A 112 -8.93 12.82 -7.30
N ARG A 113 -9.84 12.49 -8.22
CA ARG A 113 -9.93 11.16 -8.86
C ARG A 113 -8.61 10.69 -9.45
N SER A 114 -7.86 11.62 -10.07
CA SER A 114 -6.53 11.32 -10.61
C SER A 114 -5.53 10.93 -9.53
N ALA A 115 -5.52 11.59 -8.38
CA ALA A 115 -4.66 11.25 -7.26
C ALA A 115 -5.00 9.87 -6.67
N LEU A 116 -6.28 9.51 -6.62
CA LEU A 116 -6.71 8.18 -6.18
C LEU A 116 -6.23 7.08 -7.13
N LEU A 117 -6.37 7.28 -8.44
CA LEU A 117 -5.92 6.31 -9.45
C LEU A 117 -4.40 6.16 -9.44
N VAL A 118 -3.67 7.27 -9.45
CA VAL A 118 -2.20 7.25 -9.38
C VAL A 118 -1.73 6.65 -8.05
N GLY A 119 -2.38 7.00 -6.94
CA GLY A 119 -2.11 6.41 -5.63
C GLY A 119 -2.30 4.89 -5.62
N GLY A 120 -3.40 4.38 -6.21
CA GLY A 120 -3.66 2.96 -6.35
C GLY A 120 -2.56 2.23 -7.15
N ILE A 121 -2.13 2.80 -8.26
CA ILE A 121 -1.02 2.26 -9.07
C ILE A 121 0.29 2.26 -8.28
N LEU A 122 0.59 3.36 -7.59
CA LEU A 122 1.79 3.46 -6.75
C LEU A 122 1.79 2.47 -5.59
N ILE A 123 0.62 2.18 -4.97
CA ILE A 123 0.50 1.16 -3.94
C ILE A 123 0.88 -0.21 -4.51
N ILE A 124 0.35 -0.58 -5.68
CA ILE A 124 0.68 -1.84 -6.33
C ILE A 124 2.19 -1.93 -6.60
N CYS A 125 2.79 -0.86 -7.10
CA CYS A 125 4.24 -0.79 -7.36
C CYS A 125 5.05 -0.88 -6.07
N PHE A 126 4.70 -0.14 -5.03
CA PHE A 126 5.47 -0.08 -3.79
C PHE A 126 5.33 -1.36 -2.97
N VAL A 127 4.09 -1.80 -2.72
CA VAL A 127 3.83 -3.02 -1.94
C VAL A 127 4.28 -4.26 -2.72
N GLY A 128 3.97 -4.34 -4.00
CA GLY A 128 4.41 -5.42 -4.88
C GLY A 128 5.93 -5.45 -5.03
N GLY A 129 6.56 -4.30 -5.25
CA GLY A 129 8.00 -4.16 -5.37
C GLY A 129 8.75 -4.53 -4.09
N ALA A 130 8.27 -4.07 -2.91
CA ALA A 130 8.86 -4.42 -1.62
C ALA A 130 8.79 -5.93 -1.35
N ARG A 131 7.68 -6.57 -1.71
CA ARG A 131 7.50 -8.01 -1.58
C ARG A 131 8.38 -8.80 -2.55
N PHE A 132 8.49 -8.33 -3.79
CA PHE A 132 9.39 -8.93 -4.77
C PHE A 132 10.86 -8.78 -4.36
N ALA A 133 11.26 -7.61 -3.86
CA ALA A 133 12.61 -7.35 -3.38
C ALA A 133 12.97 -8.25 -2.19
N SER A 134 12.07 -8.45 -1.24
CA SER A 134 12.28 -9.35 -0.10
C SER A 134 12.46 -10.80 -0.54
N ARG A 135 11.71 -11.26 -1.57
CA ARG A 135 11.88 -12.58 -2.17
C ARG A 135 13.23 -12.72 -2.84
N LEU A 136 13.63 -11.74 -3.64
CA LEU A 136 14.91 -11.76 -4.35
C LEU A 136 16.08 -11.82 -3.36
N ALA A 137 16.02 -11.03 -2.27
CA ALA A 137 17.04 -11.05 -1.22
C ALA A 137 17.16 -12.42 -0.55
N LEU A 138 16.05 -13.13 -0.32
CA LEU A 138 16.07 -14.49 0.23
C LEU A 138 16.71 -15.49 -0.74
N LEU A 139 16.38 -15.41 -2.02
CA LEU A 139 16.97 -16.28 -3.05
C LEU A 139 18.47 -16.07 -3.21
N LEU A 140 18.91 -14.82 -3.20
CA LEU A 140 20.35 -14.48 -3.28
C LEU A 140 21.11 -14.98 -2.06
N ARG A 141 20.54 -14.90 -0.85
CA ARG A 141 21.15 -15.47 0.36
C ARG A 141 21.32 -16.97 0.27
N GLN A 142 20.28 -17.70 -0.18
CA GLN A 142 20.34 -19.16 -0.36
C GLN A 142 21.37 -19.57 -1.43
N ALA A 143 21.44 -18.82 -2.52
CA ALA A 143 22.45 -19.08 -3.56
C ALA A 143 23.88 -18.91 -3.03
N ASN A 144 24.12 -17.89 -2.19
CA ASN A 144 25.43 -17.64 -1.61
C ASN A 144 25.84 -18.69 -0.56
N GLU A 145 24.89 -19.20 0.22
CA GLU A 145 25.12 -20.27 1.20
C GLU A 145 25.42 -21.61 0.53
N ASN A 146 24.86 -21.88 -0.66
CA ASN A 146 25.12 -23.11 -1.43
C ASN A 146 26.43 -23.07 -2.21
N THR A 147 27.13 -21.94 -2.26
CA THR A 147 28.38 -21.76 -3.01
C THR A 147 29.61 -21.78 -2.10
N GLN A 148 29.42 -21.87 -0.79
CA GLN A 148 30.45 -22.04 0.24
C GLN A 148 30.52 -23.48 0.73
#